data_c6dd9957c87fc4205aa4076c62b871d6
#
_entry.id   c6dd9957c87fc4205aa4076c62b871d6
#
_cell.length_a   1.000
_cell.length_b   1.000
_cell.length_c   1.000
_cell.angle_alpha   90.00
_cell.angle_beta   90.00
_cell.angle_gamma   90.00
#
_symmetry.space_group_name_H-M   'P 1'
#
loop_
_entity.id
_entity.type
_entity.pdbx_description
1 polymer ?
#
loop_
_entity_poly.entity_id
_entity_poly.type
_entity_poly.pdbx_seq_one_letter_code
_entity_poly.pdbx_strand_id
1 'polypeptide(L)'
;GNGFPCDYQNQRVALVGGGIGIPPLFETAKKLKAQGNQVDIFLGYKDELFAYEDYEEVADRIFIACENGDEGYRGFVTDLLHPENYDVVFTCGPDVMMMKVNELCKAKSVPVWLSMEKRMACGIGACLGCTCKTQSGMKRACKDGPVFNGNDIINE
;
A
#
# COMPACT_ATOMS: atom_id res chain seq x y z
N GLY A 1 10.15 8.75 -11.36
CA GLY A 1 9.81 8.01 -10.15
C GLY A 1 9.95 6.50 -10.33
N ASN A 2 9.74 5.76 -9.26
CA ASN A 2 9.75 4.31 -9.22
C ASN A 2 8.34 3.75 -8.96
N GLY A 3 8.13 2.46 -9.23
CA GLY A 3 6.93 1.71 -8.87
C GLY A 3 7.20 0.78 -7.69
N PHE A 4 6.20 -0.01 -7.33
CA PHE A 4 6.39 -1.10 -6.38
C PHE A 4 7.36 -2.15 -6.93
N PRO A 5 8.29 -2.67 -6.11
CA PRO A 5 9.13 -3.79 -6.51
C PRO A 5 8.26 -5.05 -6.69
N CYS A 6 8.36 -5.68 -7.85
CA CYS A 6 7.55 -6.85 -8.19
C CYS A 6 8.39 -8.12 -8.41
N ASP A 7 9.61 -8.17 -7.92
CA ASP A 7 10.58 -9.28 -8.10
C ASP A 7 10.43 -10.39 -7.04
N TYR A 8 9.29 -10.41 -6.37
CA TYR A 8 8.94 -11.46 -5.40
C TYR A 8 8.39 -12.69 -6.12
N GLN A 9 8.83 -13.88 -5.73
CA GLN A 9 8.37 -15.15 -6.29
C GLN A 9 8.05 -16.15 -5.18
N ASN A 10 6.94 -16.88 -5.36
CA ASN A 10 6.51 -17.93 -4.44
C ASN A 10 6.40 -17.47 -2.97
N GLN A 11 5.95 -16.23 -2.76
CA GLN A 11 5.80 -15.63 -1.45
C GLN A 11 4.34 -15.32 -1.12
N ARG A 12 4.06 -15.11 0.16
CA ARG A 12 2.76 -14.65 0.65
C ARG A 12 2.80 -13.11 0.72
N VAL A 13 1.98 -12.48 -0.08
CA VAL A 13 1.99 -11.03 -0.27
C VAL A 13 0.65 -10.44 0.15
N ALA A 14 0.67 -9.38 0.93
CA ALA A 14 -0.50 -8.56 1.22
C ALA A 14 -0.41 -7.21 0.52
N LEU A 15 -1.49 -6.80 -0.16
CA LEU A 15 -1.66 -5.46 -0.69
C LEU A 15 -2.79 -4.76 0.07
N VAL A 16 -2.50 -3.61 0.66
CA VAL A 16 -3.44 -2.85 1.48
C VAL A 16 -3.73 -1.52 0.79
N GLY A 17 -4.96 -1.37 0.32
CA GLY A 17 -5.43 -0.18 -0.38
C GLY A 17 -6.51 0.57 0.37
N GLY A 18 -6.48 1.89 0.33
CA GLY A 18 -7.52 2.74 0.92
C GLY A 18 -7.99 3.84 -0.03
N GLY A 19 -9.30 3.97 -0.23
CA GLY A 19 -9.88 5.00 -1.09
C GLY A 19 -9.25 5.02 -2.48
N ILE A 20 -8.78 6.18 -2.93
CA ILE A 20 -8.15 6.34 -4.25
C ILE A 20 -6.82 5.58 -4.42
N GLY A 21 -6.25 5.05 -3.34
CA GLY A 21 -5.07 4.18 -3.38
C GLY A 21 -5.38 2.74 -3.81
N ILE A 22 -6.65 2.37 -3.95
CA ILE A 22 -7.07 1.03 -4.38
C ILE A 22 -6.70 0.77 -5.85
N PRO A 23 -7.11 1.57 -6.85
CA PRO A 23 -6.80 1.30 -8.26
C PRO A 23 -5.31 1.15 -8.57
N PRO A 24 -4.37 1.94 -8.02
CA PRO A 24 -2.94 1.80 -8.29
C PRO A 24 -2.34 0.44 -7.91
N LEU A 25 -2.95 -0.28 -6.97
CA LEU A 25 -2.46 -1.60 -6.55
C LEU A 25 -2.82 -2.74 -7.51
N PHE A 26 -3.80 -2.54 -8.40
CA PHE A 26 -4.29 -3.58 -9.30
C PHE A 26 -3.18 -4.17 -10.19
N GLU A 27 -2.43 -3.32 -10.88
CA GLU A 27 -1.35 -3.78 -11.76
C GLU A 27 -0.22 -4.45 -10.97
N THR A 28 0.03 -4.00 -9.74
CA THR A 28 0.98 -4.65 -8.82
C THR A 28 0.50 -6.04 -8.44
N ALA A 29 -0.77 -6.19 -8.06
CA ALA A 29 -1.38 -7.47 -7.74
C ALA A 29 -1.28 -8.46 -8.90
N LYS A 30 -1.63 -8.01 -10.12
CA LYS A 30 -1.55 -8.80 -11.35
C LYS A 30 -0.13 -9.31 -11.63
N LYS A 31 0.87 -8.44 -11.52
CA LYS A 31 2.27 -8.81 -11.72
C LYS A 31 2.76 -9.81 -10.69
N LEU A 32 2.46 -9.57 -9.42
CA LEU A 32 2.85 -10.47 -8.34
C LEU A 32 2.18 -11.84 -8.47
N LYS A 33 0.89 -11.87 -8.83
CA LYS A 33 0.17 -13.12 -9.08
C LYS A 33 0.78 -13.92 -10.23
N ALA A 34 1.14 -13.26 -11.32
CA ALA A 34 1.79 -13.90 -12.48
C ALA A 34 3.15 -14.54 -12.15
N GLN A 35 3.81 -14.10 -11.07
CA GLN A 35 5.07 -14.66 -10.59
C GLN A 35 4.92 -15.78 -9.55
N GLY A 36 3.70 -16.29 -9.37
CA GLY A 36 3.42 -17.43 -8.50
C GLY A 36 3.30 -17.08 -7.02
N ASN A 37 3.14 -15.79 -6.69
CA ASN A 37 2.90 -15.40 -5.31
C ASN A 37 1.45 -15.71 -4.90
N GLN A 38 1.25 -15.98 -3.61
CA GLN A 38 -0.07 -15.93 -2.99
C GLN A 38 -0.36 -14.45 -2.66
N VAL A 39 -1.40 -13.90 -3.27
CA VAL A 39 -1.74 -12.48 -3.18
C VAL A 39 -3.06 -12.29 -2.46
N ASP A 40 -3.02 -11.69 -1.29
CA ASP A 40 -4.19 -11.29 -0.53
C ASP A 40 -4.35 -9.75 -0.59
N ILE A 41 -5.58 -9.31 -0.80
CA ILE A 41 -5.92 -7.90 -0.97
C ILE A 41 -6.78 -7.44 0.21
N PHE A 42 -6.40 -6.31 0.78
CA PHE A 42 -7.12 -5.63 1.85
C PHE A 42 -7.58 -4.28 1.35
N LEU A 43 -8.88 -4.06 1.26
CA LEU A 43 -9.49 -2.85 0.72
C LEU A 43 -10.25 -2.10 1.80
N GLY A 44 -9.84 -0.85 2.04
CA GLY A 44 -10.46 0.04 3.01
C GLY A 44 -11.28 1.15 2.33
N TYR A 45 -12.52 1.27 2.73
CA TYR A 45 -13.47 2.27 2.25
C TYR A 45 -14.03 3.08 3.41
N LYS A 46 -14.44 4.30 3.13
CA LYS A 46 -15.16 5.12 4.10
C LYS A 46 -16.65 4.86 4.07
N ASP A 47 -17.28 4.93 2.90
CA ASP A 47 -18.73 4.85 2.70
C ASP A 47 -19.12 3.82 1.63
N GLU A 48 -18.70 4.03 0.38
CA GLU A 48 -19.10 3.21 -0.78
C GLU A 48 -17.94 2.37 -1.30
N LEU A 49 -18.23 1.12 -1.67
CA LEU A 49 -17.28 0.22 -2.30
C LEU A 49 -17.17 0.52 -3.79
N PHE A 50 -15.96 0.42 -4.33
CA PHE A 50 -15.68 0.54 -5.76
C PHE A 50 -14.44 -0.27 -6.14
N ALA A 51 -14.35 -0.70 -7.41
CA ALA A 51 -13.20 -1.38 -8.03
C ALA A 51 -12.72 -2.67 -7.30
N TYR A 52 -13.49 -3.24 -6.38
CA TYR A 52 -13.09 -4.47 -5.68
C TYR A 52 -13.29 -5.72 -6.56
N GLU A 53 -14.28 -5.69 -7.45
CA GLU A 53 -14.58 -6.80 -8.37
C GLU A 53 -13.42 -7.08 -9.34
N ASP A 54 -12.68 -6.03 -9.73
CA ASP A 54 -11.51 -6.18 -10.60
C ASP A 54 -10.43 -7.06 -9.97
N TYR A 55 -10.37 -7.12 -8.63
CA TYR A 55 -9.38 -7.92 -7.91
C TYR A 55 -9.71 -9.41 -7.84
N GLU A 56 -10.94 -9.85 -8.14
CA GLU A 56 -11.34 -11.25 -8.06
C GLU A 56 -10.48 -12.16 -8.95
N GLU A 57 -10.00 -11.63 -10.09
CA GLU A 57 -9.15 -12.40 -11.02
C GLU A 57 -7.66 -12.43 -10.61
N VAL A 58 -7.22 -11.51 -9.76
CA VAL A 58 -5.80 -11.31 -9.44
C VAL A 58 -5.45 -11.53 -7.97
N ALA A 59 -6.42 -11.83 -7.13
CA ALA A 59 -6.24 -12.10 -5.71
C ALA A 59 -6.62 -13.54 -5.35
N ASP A 60 -5.94 -14.08 -4.35
CA ASP A 60 -6.34 -15.35 -3.73
C ASP A 60 -7.45 -15.13 -2.69
N ARG A 61 -7.38 -14.03 -1.95
CA ARG A 61 -8.40 -13.61 -0.99
C ARG A 61 -8.54 -12.09 -1.02
N ILE A 62 -9.77 -11.63 -0.83
CA ILE A 62 -10.11 -10.20 -0.73
C ILE A 62 -10.77 -9.96 0.62
N PHE A 63 -10.22 -9.02 1.37
CA PHE A 63 -10.74 -8.55 2.64
C PHE A 63 -11.21 -7.12 2.48
N ILE A 64 -12.47 -6.86 2.81
CA ILE A 64 -13.09 -5.54 2.67
C ILE A 64 -13.45 -5.01 4.05
N ALA A 65 -13.04 -3.76 4.33
CA ALA A 65 -13.46 -2.99 5.48
C ALA A 65 -14.12 -1.69 5.02
N CYS A 66 -15.24 -1.35 5.64
CA CYS A 66 -15.96 -0.11 5.39
C CYS A 66 -16.32 0.57 6.70
N GLU A 67 -15.91 1.83 6.89
CA GLU A 67 -16.11 2.54 8.16
C GLU A 67 -17.59 2.81 8.46
N ASN A 68 -18.32 3.31 7.45
CA ASN A 68 -19.71 3.75 7.56
C ASN A 68 -20.71 2.87 6.79
N GLY A 69 -20.23 1.90 6.01
CA GLY A 69 -21.05 1.03 5.19
C GLY A 69 -21.50 -0.24 5.89
N ASP A 70 -22.45 -0.93 5.24
CA ASP A 70 -22.98 -2.21 5.72
C ASP A 70 -22.30 -3.42 5.07
N GLU A 71 -21.37 -3.18 4.14
CA GLU A 71 -20.65 -4.22 3.41
C GLU A 71 -19.25 -4.46 3.97
N GLY A 72 -18.90 -5.72 4.17
CA GLY A 72 -17.61 -6.13 4.70
C GLY A 72 -17.49 -5.96 6.22
N TYR A 73 -16.25 -5.83 6.69
CA TYR A 73 -15.97 -5.56 8.10
C TYR A 73 -16.23 -4.08 8.41
N ARG A 74 -17.02 -3.81 9.45
CA ARG A 74 -17.28 -2.44 9.90
C ARG A 74 -16.13 -1.94 10.76
N GLY A 75 -15.24 -1.13 10.19
CA GLY A 75 -14.06 -0.62 10.85
C GLY A 75 -12.95 -0.28 9.85
N PHE A 76 -11.73 -0.27 10.33
CA PHE A 76 -10.57 0.05 9.52
C PHE A 76 -9.95 -1.21 8.89
N VAL A 77 -9.46 -1.08 7.67
CA VAL A 77 -8.79 -2.19 6.97
C VAL A 77 -7.56 -2.71 7.72
N THR A 78 -6.93 -1.86 8.51
CA THR A 78 -5.79 -2.22 9.37
C THR A 78 -6.16 -3.19 10.49
N ASP A 79 -7.43 -3.27 10.87
CA ASP A 79 -7.92 -4.21 11.89
C ASP A 79 -7.92 -5.66 11.36
N LEU A 80 -8.01 -5.81 10.05
CA LEU A 80 -8.01 -7.12 9.37
C LEU A 80 -6.59 -7.61 9.04
N LEU A 81 -5.60 -6.72 9.08
CA LEU A 81 -4.24 -7.04 8.66
C LEU A 81 -3.44 -7.70 9.78
N HIS A 82 -2.97 -8.91 9.53
CA HIS A 82 -2.04 -9.65 10.37
C HIS A 82 -0.70 -9.82 9.63
N PRO A 83 0.24 -8.87 9.74
CA PRO A 83 1.47 -8.87 8.94
C PRO A 83 2.30 -10.14 9.07
N GLU A 84 2.27 -10.78 10.25
CA GLU A 84 2.98 -12.04 10.52
C GLU A 84 2.61 -13.21 9.60
N ASN A 85 1.49 -13.11 8.90
CA ASN A 85 1.04 -14.11 7.92
C ASN A 85 1.66 -13.91 6.54
N TYR A 86 2.41 -12.83 6.33
CA TYR A 86 2.93 -12.42 5.02
C TYR A 86 4.45 -12.25 5.05
N ASP A 87 5.05 -12.44 3.88
CA ASP A 87 6.48 -12.27 3.68
C ASP A 87 6.81 -10.81 3.29
N VAL A 88 5.84 -10.09 2.70
CA VAL A 88 5.95 -8.68 2.34
C VAL A 88 4.56 -8.04 2.25
N VAL A 89 4.49 -6.75 2.57
CA VAL A 89 3.27 -5.93 2.48
C VAL A 89 3.49 -4.73 1.57
N PHE A 90 2.50 -4.41 0.75
CA PHE A 90 2.47 -3.21 -0.09
C PHE A 90 1.26 -2.37 0.31
N THR A 91 1.41 -1.05 0.37
CA THR A 91 0.28 -0.19 0.75
C THR A 91 0.23 1.10 -0.04
N CYS A 92 -0.99 1.52 -0.38
CA CYS A 92 -1.30 2.77 -1.07
C CYS A 92 -2.64 3.31 -0.57
N GLY A 93 -2.70 4.60 -0.23
CA GLY A 93 -3.91 5.24 0.25
C GLY A 93 -3.64 6.40 1.21
N PRO A 94 -4.58 6.74 2.09
CA PRO A 94 -4.41 7.82 3.05
C PRO A 94 -3.16 7.65 3.93
N ASP A 95 -2.43 8.74 4.17
CA ASP A 95 -1.18 8.72 4.95
C ASP A 95 -1.38 8.03 6.33
N VAL A 96 -2.49 8.34 7.02
CA VAL A 96 -2.82 7.74 8.32
C VAL A 96 -2.91 6.22 8.25
N MET A 97 -3.58 5.69 7.22
CA MET A 97 -3.69 4.24 7.00
C MET A 97 -2.32 3.62 6.70
N MET A 98 -1.56 4.21 5.78
CA MET A 98 -0.23 3.69 5.41
C MET A 98 0.75 3.71 6.58
N MET A 99 0.72 4.77 7.41
CA MET A 99 1.56 4.83 8.60
C MET A 99 1.16 3.75 9.62
N LYS A 100 -0.13 3.48 9.79
CA LYS A 100 -0.59 2.39 10.65
C LYS A 100 -0.15 1.01 10.13
N VAL A 101 -0.28 0.77 8.84
CA VAL A 101 0.25 -0.46 8.20
C VAL A 101 1.75 -0.60 8.45
N ASN A 102 2.51 0.50 8.29
CA ASN A 102 3.95 0.52 8.54
C ASN A 102 4.30 0.15 10.00
N GLU A 103 3.58 0.72 10.97
CA GLU A 103 3.75 0.37 12.39
C GLU A 103 3.49 -1.11 12.66
N LEU A 104 2.38 -1.65 12.15
CA LEU A 104 2.02 -3.06 12.32
C LEU A 104 3.09 -3.99 11.72
N CYS A 105 3.58 -3.66 10.53
CA CYS A 105 4.63 -4.43 9.86
C CYS A 105 5.96 -4.35 10.62
N LYS A 106 6.37 -3.16 11.07
CA LYS A 106 7.58 -2.98 11.89
C LYS A 106 7.54 -3.79 13.19
N ALA A 107 6.40 -3.80 13.89
CA ALA A 107 6.22 -4.58 15.12
C ALA A 107 6.39 -6.09 14.91
N LYS A 108 6.19 -6.59 13.70
CA LYS A 108 6.32 -8.00 13.30
C LYS A 108 7.56 -8.27 12.44
N SER A 109 8.41 -7.27 12.22
CA SER A 109 9.60 -7.38 11.38
C SER A 109 9.30 -7.82 9.94
N VAL A 110 8.14 -7.43 9.40
CA VAL A 110 7.71 -7.72 8.03
C VAL A 110 8.06 -6.54 7.12
N PRO A 111 8.74 -6.77 5.99
CA PRO A 111 9.02 -5.72 5.02
C PRO A 111 7.74 -5.08 4.48
N VAL A 112 7.72 -3.76 4.35
CA VAL A 112 6.59 -3.02 3.80
C VAL A 112 7.04 -1.93 2.84
N TRP A 113 6.29 -1.77 1.75
CA TRP A 113 6.47 -0.73 0.74
C TRP A 113 5.26 0.19 0.71
N LEU A 114 5.51 1.50 0.81
CA LEU A 114 4.46 2.53 0.83
C LEU A 114 4.55 3.38 -0.43
N SER A 115 3.42 3.60 -1.11
CA SER A 115 3.31 4.57 -2.20
C SER A 115 2.86 5.91 -1.64
N MET A 116 3.82 6.81 -1.43
CA MET A 116 3.60 8.12 -0.83
C MET A 116 3.02 9.10 -1.83
N GLU A 117 1.87 9.67 -1.51
CA GLU A 117 1.27 10.75 -2.28
C GLU A 117 1.62 12.11 -1.69
N LYS A 118 2.16 13.00 -2.52
CA LYS A 118 2.46 14.39 -2.14
C LYS A 118 2.03 15.33 -3.25
N ARG A 119 1.68 16.57 -2.88
CA ARG A 119 1.37 17.61 -3.85
C ARG A 119 2.59 17.90 -4.71
N MET A 120 2.43 17.78 -6.02
CA MET A 120 3.51 17.97 -7.00
C MET A 120 3.29 19.24 -7.80
N ALA A 121 4.35 20.05 -7.94
CA ALA A 121 4.37 21.19 -8.86
C ALA A 121 5.13 20.84 -10.14
N CYS A 122 6.46 20.60 -10.05
CA CYS A 122 7.29 20.38 -11.24
C CYS A 122 7.29 18.94 -11.75
N GLY A 123 7.08 17.94 -10.91
CA GLY A 123 7.13 16.51 -11.28
C GLY A 123 8.51 15.95 -11.65
N ILE A 124 9.56 16.79 -11.69
CA ILE A 124 10.93 16.43 -12.14
C ILE A 124 11.98 16.51 -11.02
N GLY A 125 11.56 16.77 -9.79
CA GLY A 125 12.45 16.84 -8.62
C GLY A 125 13.19 18.16 -8.44
N ALA A 126 12.83 19.24 -9.14
CA ALA A 126 13.52 20.53 -9.07
C ALA A 126 12.99 21.46 -7.96
N CYS A 127 11.65 21.48 -7.73
CA CYS A 127 11.02 22.47 -6.84
C CYS A 127 10.98 22.03 -5.37
N LEU A 128 11.28 20.79 -5.04
CA LEU A 128 11.25 20.20 -3.69
C LEU A 128 9.85 20.20 -3.02
N GLY A 129 8.78 20.52 -3.74
CA GLY A 129 7.42 20.62 -3.19
C GLY A 129 6.82 19.29 -2.72
N CYS A 130 7.28 18.15 -3.27
CA CYS A 130 6.77 16.82 -2.96
C CYS A 130 7.70 16.00 -2.04
N THR A 131 8.41 16.67 -1.13
CA THR A 131 9.35 15.98 -0.24
C THR A 131 8.66 15.13 0.82
N CYS A 132 9.22 13.95 1.05
CA CYS A 132 8.91 13.05 2.15
C CYS A 132 10.12 12.98 3.08
N LYS A 133 9.88 12.92 4.38
CA LYS A 133 10.93 12.78 5.38
C LYS A 133 11.32 11.32 5.50
N THR A 134 12.60 11.03 5.28
CA THR A 134 13.15 9.68 5.40
C THR A 134 14.37 9.66 6.31
N GLN A 135 14.79 8.47 6.73
CA GLN A 135 15.99 8.30 7.54
C GLN A 135 17.26 8.80 6.84
N SER A 136 17.30 8.71 5.51
CA SER A 136 18.41 9.19 4.68
C SER A 136 18.26 10.68 4.27
N GLY A 137 17.33 11.42 4.88
CA GLY A 137 17.06 12.83 4.60
C GLY A 137 15.76 13.04 3.81
N MET A 138 15.59 14.25 3.25
CA MET A 138 14.40 14.60 2.47
C MET A 138 14.48 13.98 1.07
N LYS A 139 13.49 13.18 0.71
CA LYS A 139 13.34 12.53 -0.61
C LYS A 139 12.10 13.08 -1.33
N ARG A 140 12.14 13.12 -2.64
CA ARG A 140 11.06 13.67 -3.48
C ARG A 140 10.20 12.54 -4.03
N ALA A 141 8.90 12.56 -3.75
CA ALA A 141 7.97 11.56 -4.25
C ALA A 141 8.01 11.44 -5.79
N CYS A 142 8.13 12.57 -6.51
CA CYS A 142 8.15 12.57 -7.97
C CYS A 142 9.42 11.99 -8.62
N LYS A 143 10.56 11.97 -7.92
CA LYS A 143 11.85 11.55 -8.48
C LYS A 143 12.45 10.35 -7.75
N ASP A 144 12.45 10.39 -6.42
CA ASP A 144 13.09 9.38 -5.56
C ASP A 144 12.07 8.29 -5.13
N GLY A 145 10.75 8.58 -5.25
CA GLY A 145 9.60 7.71 -5.01
C GLY A 145 8.77 7.53 -6.28
N PRO A 146 7.44 7.38 -6.16
CA PRO A 146 6.62 7.52 -4.96
C PRO A 146 6.73 6.36 -3.95
N VAL A 147 7.28 5.23 -4.35
CA VAL A 147 7.36 4.05 -3.49
C VAL A 147 8.65 4.07 -2.66
N PHE A 148 8.48 3.92 -1.34
CA PHE A 148 9.56 3.89 -0.36
C PHE A 148 9.45 2.65 0.52
N ASN A 149 10.60 2.17 0.99
CA ASN A 149 10.63 1.13 2.03
C ASN A 149 10.13 1.72 3.36
N GLY A 150 9.28 0.99 4.07
CA GLY A 150 8.71 1.45 5.33
C GLY A 150 9.73 1.76 6.40
N ASN A 151 10.88 1.08 6.38
CA ASN A 151 11.97 1.36 7.31
C ASN A 151 12.60 2.74 7.09
N ASP A 152 12.54 3.26 5.87
CA ASP A 152 13.11 4.57 5.55
C ASP A 152 12.17 5.72 5.91
N ILE A 153 10.86 5.49 5.98
CA ILE A 153 9.86 6.52 6.27
C ILE A 153 9.88 6.88 7.76
N ILE A 154 9.94 8.18 8.03
CA ILE A 154 9.78 8.76 9.35
C ILE A 154 8.35 9.29 9.46
N ASN A 155 7.60 8.79 10.44
CA ASN A 155 6.26 9.29 10.75
C ASN A 155 6.38 10.73 11.27
N GLU A 156 5.59 11.63 10.71
CA GLU A 156 5.45 13.02 11.17
C GLU A 156 4.34 13.12 12.22
#